data_2a47cafc3bfb5000fde4f852e724bea8
#
_entry.id   2a47cafc3bfb5000fde4f852e724bea8
#
_cell.length_a   1.000
_cell.length_b   1.000
_cell.length_c   1.000
_cell.angle_alpha   90.00
_cell.angle_beta   90.00
_cell.angle_gamma   90.00
#
_symmetry.space_group_name_H-M   'P 1'
#
loop_
_entity.id
_entity.type
_entity.pdbx_description
1 polymer ?
#
loop_
_entity_poly.entity_id
_entity_poly.type
_entity_poly.pdbx_seq_one_letter_code
_entity_poly.pdbx_strand_id
1 'polypeptide(L)'
;MALYTAKELVTEAWKNHQCVPAFNVGSLEMIRAVIKAAEDLNSPVMLQIAERLLKHSPLNLIGPAMVQAAKDAKVKVAVNMDHSRSKDVIEQALSYGFTSVMYDGSTDPYEENIRGTKEIVELAKKYGASVEGELGLVGGSEDGLSDHGIACTNPDLARDFCEKTGIDLLAVAIGNAHGNYPVAPILAFDILEEINEKAGHPLVLHGGSGLKPEDFQKAISLGIGKINIGTANFNSMLKGATEYVNGPDEKKTYFKMNDAMTASMYENAVYHIKIFRGIE
;
A
#
# COMPACT_ATOMS: atom_id res chain seq x y z
N MET A 1 -16.01 15.54 4.11
CA MET A 1 -15.00 15.24 3.08
C MET A 1 -14.44 13.87 3.37
N ALA A 2 -14.30 13.01 2.37
CA ALA A 2 -13.82 11.63 2.53
C ALA A 2 -12.29 11.49 2.42
N LEU A 3 -11.59 12.54 1.97
CA LEU A 3 -10.14 12.55 1.77
C LEU A 3 -9.40 12.84 3.10
N TYR A 4 -8.58 11.88 3.52
CA TYR A 4 -7.80 11.88 4.78
C TYR A 4 -6.32 11.63 4.49
N THR A 5 -5.46 11.92 5.46
CA THR A 5 -4.05 11.51 5.41
C THR A 5 -3.89 10.03 5.84
N ALA A 6 -2.82 9.38 5.39
CA ALA A 6 -2.49 8.04 5.89
C ALA A 6 -2.28 8.04 7.41
N LYS A 7 -1.61 9.08 7.95
CA LYS A 7 -1.43 9.25 9.40
C LYS A 7 -2.75 9.14 10.17
N GLU A 8 -3.79 9.89 9.74
CA GLU A 8 -5.10 9.87 10.42
C GLU A 8 -5.72 8.49 10.39
N LEU A 9 -5.77 7.84 9.21
CA LEU A 9 -6.42 6.54 9.06
C LEU A 9 -5.66 5.42 9.78
N VAL A 10 -4.35 5.37 9.56
CA VAL A 10 -3.52 4.25 10.06
C VAL A 10 -3.31 4.36 11.57
N THR A 11 -3.15 5.58 12.12
CA THR A 11 -3.04 5.75 13.57
C THR A 11 -4.33 5.35 14.29
N GLU A 12 -5.50 5.66 13.71
CA GLU A 12 -6.80 5.24 14.25
C GLU A 12 -6.93 3.70 14.23
N ALA A 13 -6.58 3.08 13.10
CA ALA A 13 -6.63 1.63 12.94
C ALA A 13 -5.67 0.91 13.90
N TRP A 14 -4.41 1.34 13.94
CA TRP A 14 -3.36 0.78 14.80
C TRP A 14 -3.75 0.78 16.28
N LYS A 15 -4.28 1.90 16.79
CA LYS A 15 -4.76 1.99 18.19
C LYS A 15 -5.91 1.04 18.52
N ASN A 16 -6.65 0.60 17.52
CA ASN A 16 -7.77 -0.31 17.65
C ASN A 16 -7.43 -1.75 17.24
N HIS A 17 -6.15 -2.09 17.07
CA HIS A 17 -5.69 -3.39 16.56
C HIS A 17 -6.38 -3.77 15.24
N GLN A 18 -6.53 -2.81 14.35
CA GLN A 18 -7.07 -2.93 13.02
C GLN A 18 -6.04 -2.45 11.99
N CYS A 19 -6.30 -2.77 10.73
CA CYS A 19 -5.40 -2.40 9.65
C CYS A 19 -6.16 -1.70 8.51
N VAL A 20 -5.54 -0.69 7.91
CA VAL A 20 -6.04 -0.02 6.70
C VAL A 20 -5.46 -0.74 5.48
N PRO A 21 -6.30 -1.31 4.62
CA PRO A 21 -5.83 -1.88 3.36
C PRO A 21 -5.39 -0.77 2.40
N ALA A 22 -4.21 -0.93 1.81
CA ALA A 22 -3.65 -0.02 0.82
C ALA A 22 -3.51 -0.73 -0.52
N PHE A 23 -4.34 -0.34 -1.48
CA PHE A 23 -4.44 -1.00 -2.78
C PHE A 23 -3.69 -0.22 -3.86
N ASN A 24 -2.70 -0.87 -4.49
CA ASN A 24 -2.06 -0.33 -5.69
C ASN A 24 -3.04 -0.40 -6.86
N VAL A 25 -3.29 0.74 -7.48
CA VAL A 25 -4.22 0.90 -8.60
C VAL A 25 -3.50 1.48 -9.82
N GLY A 26 -3.85 1.03 -11.01
CA GLY A 26 -3.23 1.47 -12.27
C GLY A 26 -4.26 1.81 -13.35
N SER A 27 -5.56 1.72 -13.06
CA SER A 27 -6.63 2.07 -14.00
C SER A 27 -7.88 2.57 -13.29
N LEU A 28 -8.81 3.15 -14.06
CA LEU A 28 -10.09 3.64 -13.52
C LEU A 28 -10.96 2.49 -12.98
N GLU A 29 -10.90 1.33 -13.62
CA GLU A 29 -11.61 0.13 -13.20
C GLU A 29 -11.15 -0.32 -11.81
N MET A 30 -9.84 -0.31 -11.55
CA MET A 30 -9.28 -0.66 -10.25
C MET A 30 -9.70 0.36 -9.18
N ILE A 31 -9.64 1.66 -9.46
CA ILE A 31 -10.09 2.72 -8.55
C ILE A 31 -11.56 2.50 -8.17
N ARG A 32 -12.44 2.31 -9.18
CA ARG A 32 -13.87 2.10 -8.96
C ARG A 32 -14.16 0.86 -8.13
N ALA A 33 -13.46 -0.25 -8.40
CA ALA A 33 -13.62 -1.50 -7.67
C ALA A 33 -13.25 -1.36 -6.19
N VAL A 34 -12.11 -0.73 -5.88
CA VAL A 34 -11.67 -0.51 -4.50
C VAL A 34 -12.62 0.41 -3.74
N ILE A 35 -13.01 1.55 -4.33
CA ILE A 35 -13.93 2.48 -3.68
C ILE A 35 -15.28 1.80 -3.41
N LYS A 36 -15.82 1.08 -4.40
CA LYS A 36 -17.08 0.34 -4.20
C LYS A 36 -16.98 -0.68 -3.08
N ALA A 37 -15.92 -1.48 -3.03
CA ALA A 37 -15.73 -2.47 -1.96
C ALA A 37 -15.62 -1.81 -0.58
N ALA A 38 -14.91 -0.69 -0.51
CA ALA A 38 -14.76 0.09 0.71
C ALA A 38 -16.11 0.67 1.19
N GLU A 39 -16.91 1.21 0.29
CA GLU A 39 -18.26 1.75 0.60
C GLU A 39 -19.23 0.65 1.04
N ASP A 40 -19.26 -0.49 0.33
CA ASP A 40 -20.14 -1.61 0.66
C ASP A 40 -19.82 -2.20 2.04
N LEU A 41 -18.56 -2.17 2.46
CA LEU A 41 -18.10 -2.66 3.76
C LEU A 41 -17.94 -1.57 4.82
N ASN A 42 -18.28 -0.32 4.50
CA ASN A 42 -18.08 0.87 5.37
C ASN A 42 -16.67 0.89 5.99
N SER A 43 -15.64 0.67 5.19
CA SER A 43 -14.24 0.55 5.63
C SER A 43 -13.37 1.69 5.09
N PRO A 44 -12.47 2.26 5.89
CA PRO A 44 -11.42 3.13 5.37
C PRO A 44 -10.48 2.32 4.46
N VAL A 45 -9.97 2.96 3.41
CA VAL A 45 -8.99 2.38 2.48
C VAL A 45 -7.96 3.41 2.04
N MET A 46 -6.86 2.93 1.47
CA MET A 46 -5.91 3.76 0.73
C MET A 46 -5.87 3.34 -0.74
N LEU A 47 -5.96 4.34 -1.62
CA LEU A 47 -5.57 4.21 -3.02
C LEU A 47 -4.10 4.59 -3.14
N GLN A 48 -3.29 3.75 -3.76
CA GLN A 48 -1.87 4.05 -3.95
C GLN A 48 -1.35 3.64 -5.32
N ILE A 49 -0.24 4.24 -5.72
CA ILE A 49 0.49 3.89 -6.95
C ILE A 49 1.99 3.99 -6.69
N ALA A 50 2.74 2.96 -7.06
CA ALA A 50 4.19 2.95 -6.95
C ALA A 50 4.83 3.69 -8.13
N GLU A 51 5.96 4.41 -7.89
CA GLU A 51 6.67 5.18 -8.92
C GLU A 51 6.99 4.34 -10.16
N ARG A 52 7.42 3.10 -9.98
CA ARG A 52 7.75 2.18 -11.09
C ARG A 52 6.58 1.84 -12.02
N LEU A 53 5.34 2.01 -11.55
CA LEU A 53 4.12 1.77 -12.34
C LEU A 53 3.76 2.97 -13.22
N LEU A 54 4.37 4.13 -13.01
CA LEU A 54 4.06 5.36 -13.76
C LEU A 54 4.39 5.25 -15.26
N LYS A 55 5.26 4.33 -15.66
CA LYS A 55 5.49 4.01 -17.07
C LYS A 55 4.26 3.42 -17.78
N HIS A 56 3.35 2.80 -17.02
CA HIS A 56 2.09 2.22 -17.51
C HIS A 56 0.89 3.11 -17.24
N SER A 57 0.91 3.80 -16.10
CA SER A 57 -0.19 4.66 -15.64
C SER A 57 0.39 6.03 -15.26
N PRO A 58 0.57 6.94 -16.23
CA PRO A 58 1.21 8.25 -16.01
C PRO A 58 0.54 9.03 -14.89
N LEU A 59 1.34 9.57 -13.96
CA LEU A 59 0.86 10.23 -12.74
C LEU A 59 -0.11 11.39 -13.00
N ASN A 60 0.16 12.16 -14.08
CA ASN A 60 -0.70 13.28 -14.48
C ASN A 60 -2.10 12.88 -14.94
N LEU A 61 -2.32 11.60 -15.25
CA LEU A 61 -3.62 11.06 -15.64
C LEU A 61 -4.28 10.31 -14.48
N ILE A 62 -3.56 9.36 -13.87
CA ILE A 62 -4.15 8.53 -12.83
C ILE A 62 -4.26 9.26 -11.48
N GLY A 63 -3.30 10.12 -11.14
CA GLY A 63 -3.26 10.83 -9.86
C GLY A 63 -4.49 11.69 -9.60
N PRO A 64 -4.88 12.61 -10.50
CA PRO A 64 -6.11 13.39 -10.36
C PRO A 64 -7.37 12.51 -10.26
N ALA A 65 -7.43 11.38 -10.97
CA ALA A 65 -8.54 10.44 -10.90
C ALA A 65 -8.65 9.76 -9.53
N MET A 66 -7.52 9.34 -8.95
CA MET A 66 -7.47 8.77 -7.60
C MET A 66 -7.95 9.78 -6.55
N VAL A 67 -7.45 11.02 -6.62
CA VAL A 67 -7.82 12.11 -5.70
C VAL A 67 -9.31 12.46 -5.83
N GLN A 68 -9.83 12.52 -7.05
CA GLN A 68 -11.26 12.81 -7.25
C GLN A 68 -12.14 11.68 -6.70
N ALA A 69 -11.79 10.41 -6.98
CA ALA A 69 -12.51 9.27 -6.44
C ALA A 69 -12.51 9.25 -4.91
N ALA A 70 -11.37 9.58 -4.28
CA ALA A 70 -11.26 9.69 -2.83
C ALA A 70 -12.12 10.82 -2.25
N LYS A 71 -12.23 11.97 -2.93
CA LYS A 71 -13.09 13.09 -2.51
C LYS A 71 -14.57 12.75 -2.57
N ASP A 72 -14.99 11.98 -3.58
CA ASP A 72 -16.38 11.63 -3.85
C ASP A 72 -16.86 10.42 -3.05
N ALA A 73 -15.92 9.63 -2.47
CA ALA A 73 -16.21 8.44 -1.68
C ALA A 73 -17.05 8.77 -0.44
N LYS A 74 -17.88 7.79 -0.01
CA LYS A 74 -18.71 7.87 1.21
C LYS A 74 -17.98 7.40 2.47
N VAL A 75 -16.78 6.84 2.31
CA VAL A 75 -15.90 6.35 3.37
C VAL A 75 -14.61 7.16 3.43
N LYS A 76 -13.83 7.02 4.49
CA LYS A 76 -12.54 7.68 4.63
C LYS A 76 -11.54 7.06 3.65
N VAL A 77 -10.89 7.87 2.82
CA VAL A 77 -9.88 7.42 1.84
C VAL A 77 -8.63 8.28 1.93
N ALA A 78 -7.46 7.66 1.91
CA ALA A 78 -6.18 8.36 1.69
C ALA A 78 -5.63 8.02 0.30
N VAL A 79 -4.86 8.94 -0.28
CA VAL A 79 -4.20 8.73 -1.58
C VAL A 79 -2.71 8.85 -1.38
N ASN A 80 -1.96 7.79 -1.75
CA ASN A 80 -0.54 7.63 -1.44
C ASN A 80 0.31 7.43 -2.69
N MET A 81 1.45 8.13 -2.76
CA MET A 81 2.54 7.80 -3.67
C MET A 81 3.43 6.77 -3.02
N ASP A 82 3.43 5.55 -3.55
CA ASP A 82 4.05 4.36 -2.97
C ASP A 82 5.44 4.13 -3.57
N HIS A 83 6.42 3.66 -2.77
CA HIS A 83 7.79 3.36 -3.18
C HIS A 83 8.39 4.37 -4.16
N SER A 84 8.48 5.62 -3.76
CA SER A 84 9.10 6.66 -4.58
C SER A 84 10.48 7.03 -4.06
N ARG A 85 11.43 7.20 -4.98
CA ARG A 85 12.79 7.71 -4.73
C ARG A 85 12.99 9.10 -5.33
N SER A 86 12.16 9.46 -6.30
CA SER A 86 12.24 10.74 -7.00
C SER A 86 11.49 11.82 -6.23
N LYS A 87 12.23 12.82 -5.73
CA LYS A 87 11.64 14.00 -5.09
C LYS A 87 10.68 14.74 -6.01
N ASP A 88 11.00 14.83 -7.32
CA ASP A 88 10.16 15.50 -8.31
C ASP A 88 8.83 14.76 -8.49
N VAL A 89 8.85 13.43 -8.52
CA VAL A 89 7.63 12.60 -8.60
C VAL A 89 6.79 12.76 -7.34
N ILE A 90 7.42 12.75 -6.17
CA ILE A 90 6.74 12.98 -4.89
C ILE A 90 6.09 14.36 -4.87
N GLU A 91 6.82 15.42 -5.25
CA GLU A 91 6.28 16.78 -5.27
C GLU A 91 5.14 16.92 -6.29
N GLN A 92 5.26 16.27 -7.44
CA GLN A 92 4.18 16.22 -8.43
C GLN A 92 2.93 15.53 -7.86
N ALA A 93 3.07 14.38 -7.18
CA ALA A 93 1.96 13.69 -6.53
C ALA A 93 1.27 14.60 -5.49
N LEU A 94 2.06 15.25 -4.62
CA LEU A 94 1.55 16.21 -3.64
C LEU A 94 0.81 17.38 -4.31
N SER A 95 1.32 17.91 -5.42
CA SER A 95 0.68 18.99 -6.18
C SER A 95 -0.68 18.60 -6.77
N TYR A 96 -0.91 17.32 -7.05
CA TYR A 96 -2.21 16.78 -7.48
C TYR A 96 -3.17 16.52 -6.31
N GLY A 97 -2.72 16.69 -5.07
CA GLY A 97 -3.54 16.53 -3.87
C GLY A 97 -3.44 15.16 -3.22
N PHE A 98 -2.36 14.41 -3.47
CA PHE A 98 -2.06 13.22 -2.69
C PHE A 98 -1.89 13.61 -1.22
N THR A 99 -2.47 12.82 -0.34
CA THR A 99 -2.48 13.10 1.11
C THR A 99 -1.43 12.31 1.88
N SER A 100 -0.71 11.45 1.17
CA SER A 100 0.37 10.65 1.71
C SER A 100 1.40 10.36 0.62
N VAL A 101 2.65 10.22 1.05
CA VAL A 101 3.77 9.82 0.19
C VAL A 101 4.70 8.89 0.95
N MET A 102 5.38 8.01 0.23
CA MET A 102 6.44 7.18 0.76
C MET A 102 7.76 7.51 0.08
N TYR A 103 8.82 7.70 0.88
CA TYR A 103 10.19 7.70 0.39
C TYR A 103 10.85 6.37 0.70
N ASP A 104 11.32 5.69 -0.32
CA ASP A 104 11.99 4.40 -0.20
C ASP A 104 13.51 4.56 -0.33
N GLY A 105 14.16 4.82 0.81
CA GLY A 105 15.61 4.83 0.94
C GLY A 105 16.19 3.53 1.49
N SER A 106 15.43 2.44 1.55
CA SER A 106 15.80 1.18 2.22
C SER A 106 17.06 0.51 1.66
N THR A 107 17.37 0.75 0.39
CA THR A 107 18.59 0.26 -0.27
C THR A 107 19.82 1.15 -0.07
N ASP A 108 19.65 2.35 0.49
CA ASP A 108 20.74 3.29 0.74
C ASP A 108 21.40 3.00 2.11
N PRO A 109 22.63 3.48 2.35
CA PRO A 109 23.20 3.49 3.67
C PRO A 109 22.25 4.21 4.67
N TYR A 110 22.21 3.75 5.91
CA TYR A 110 21.28 4.21 6.96
C TYR A 110 21.19 5.75 7.08
N GLU A 111 22.33 6.44 7.15
CA GLU A 111 22.35 7.91 7.27
C GLU A 111 21.85 8.62 6.00
N GLU A 112 22.03 8.03 4.83
CA GLU A 112 21.51 8.53 3.56
C GLU A 112 19.98 8.36 3.49
N ASN A 113 19.47 7.19 3.95
CA ASN A 113 18.03 6.96 4.08
C ASN A 113 17.39 7.99 5.02
N ILE A 114 17.99 8.23 6.19
CA ILE A 114 17.53 9.28 7.13
C ILE A 114 17.50 10.65 6.44
N ARG A 115 18.57 11.01 5.75
CA ARG A 115 18.67 12.32 5.08
C ARG A 115 17.58 12.49 4.02
N GLY A 116 17.44 11.51 3.11
CA GLY A 116 16.44 11.56 2.05
C GLY A 116 15.01 11.57 2.60
N THR A 117 14.72 10.70 3.56
CA THR A 117 13.41 10.64 4.22
C THR A 117 13.06 11.96 4.89
N LYS A 118 14.02 12.57 5.60
CA LYS A 118 13.83 13.87 6.27
C LYS A 118 13.52 15.00 5.28
N GLU A 119 14.21 15.03 4.14
CA GLU A 119 13.93 16.02 3.08
C GLU A 119 12.48 15.89 2.57
N ILE A 120 11.97 14.66 2.42
CA ILE A 120 10.61 14.42 1.99
C ILE A 120 9.60 14.78 3.09
N VAL A 121 9.91 14.54 4.36
CA VAL A 121 9.09 14.99 5.49
C VAL A 121 8.91 16.51 5.46
N GLU A 122 10.00 17.26 5.26
CA GLU A 122 9.92 18.73 5.17
C GLU A 122 9.16 19.20 3.92
N LEU A 123 9.24 18.47 2.81
CA LEU A 123 8.47 18.77 1.60
C LEU A 123 6.97 18.51 1.85
N ALA A 124 6.61 17.33 2.36
CA ALA A 124 5.22 16.91 2.57
C ALA A 124 4.48 17.81 3.57
N LYS A 125 5.16 18.35 4.58
CA LYS A 125 4.59 19.34 5.53
C LYS A 125 3.98 20.55 4.83
N LYS A 126 4.56 21.02 3.71
CA LYS A 126 4.04 22.18 2.96
C LYS A 126 2.67 21.89 2.32
N TYR A 127 2.35 20.63 2.11
CA TYR A 127 1.10 20.15 1.52
C TYR A 127 0.13 19.56 2.54
N GLY A 128 0.54 19.46 3.82
CA GLY A 128 -0.27 18.82 4.86
C GLY A 128 -0.40 17.30 4.69
N ALA A 129 0.53 16.67 3.97
CA ALA A 129 0.53 15.25 3.70
C ALA A 129 1.38 14.48 4.73
N SER A 130 1.03 13.22 4.97
CA SER A 130 1.80 12.30 5.81
C SER A 130 2.92 11.60 5.03
N VAL A 131 3.94 11.15 5.75
CA VAL A 131 5.09 10.47 5.17
C VAL A 131 5.29 9.09 5.78
N GLU A 132 5.50 8.12 4.90
CA GLU A 132 5.97 6.77 5.20
C GLU A 132 7.45 6.67 4.82
N GLY A 133 8.25 6.06 5.69
CA GLY A 133 9.65 5.69 5.42
C GLY A 133 9.83 4.20 5.60
N GLU A 134 10.87 3.62 5.00
CA GLU A 134 11.18 2.19 5.08
C GLU A 134 12.53 1.92 5.71
N LEU A 135 12.57 0.93 6.60
CA LEU A 135 13.79 0.43 7.23
C LEU A 135 13.86 -1.10 7.11
N GLY A 136 14.98 -1.62 6.67
CA GLY A 136 15.15 -3.01 6.27
C GLY A 136 14.97 -3.15 4.76
N LEU A 137 15.10 -4.37 4.24
CA LEU A 137 14.95 -4.66 2.81
C LEU A 137 13.80 -5.65 2.60
N VAL A 138 12.72 -5.16 2.01
CA VAL A 138 11.63 -6.00 1.50
C VAL A 138 12.09 -6.58 0.16
N GLY A 139 12.10 -7.91 0.04
CA GLY A 139 12.57 -8.58 -1.17
C GLY A 139 11.61 -8.45 -2.36
N GLY A 140 12.06 -8.90 -3.54
CA GLY A 140 11.25 -8.98 -4.75
C GLY A 140 10.83 -7.63 -5.34
N SER A 141 9.97 -7.68 -6.34
CA SER A 141 9.33 -6.50 -6.93
C SER A 141 7.91 -6.82 -7.43
N GLU A 142 7.01 -5.81 -7.48
CA GLU A 142 5.64 -6.00 -7.96
C GLU A 142 5.57 -6.30 -9.47
N ASP A 143 6.55 -5.84 -10.25
CA ASP A 143 6.64 -6.11 -11.68
C ASP A 143 7.48 -7.36 -12.00
N GLY A 144 8.07 -8.02 -10.99
CA GLY A 144 8.87 -9.24 -11.13
C GLY A 144 10.23 -9.04 -11.85
N LEU A 145 10.66 -7.80 -12.05
CA LEU A 145 11.87 -7.47 -12.84
C LEU A 145 13.13 -7.25 -11.98
N SER A 146 12.98 -7.05 -10.68
CA SER A 146 14.09 -6.84 -9.74
C SER A 146 13.95 -7.71 -8.51
N ASP A 147 15.05 -8.23 -8.00
CA ASP A 147 15.14 -8.94 -6.72
C ASP A 147 16.19 -8.23 -5.85
N HIS A 148 15.69 -7.52 -4.86
CA HIS A 148 16.54 -6.93 -3.82
C HIS A 148 16.51 -7.86 -2.63
N GLY A 149 17.43 -8.65 -2.31
CA GLY A 149 17.45 -9.59 -1.18
C GLY A 149 16.58 -9.18 0.03
N ILE A 150 16.34 -10.07 0.94
CA ILE A 150 15.54 -9.82 2.15
C ILE A 150 16.48 -9.56 3.32
N ALA A 151 16.30 -8.43 4.02
CA ALA A 151 16.97 -8.15 5.28
C ALA A 151 15.96 -7.58 6.28
N CYS A 152 15.68 -8.32 7.35
CA CYS A 152 14.74 -7.87 8.39
C CYS A 152 15.18 -6.54 8.99
N THR A 153 14.20 -5.71 9.32
CA THR A 153 14.41 -4.45 10.04
C THR A 153 15.09 -4.72 11.38
N ASN A 154 16.11 -3.92 11.67
CA ASN A 154 16.75 -3.96 12.98
C ASN A 154 15.91 -3.17 14.00
N PRO A 155 15.35 -3.84 15.05
CA PRO A 155 14.48 -3.17 16.03
C PRO A 155 15.17 -2.04 16.79
N ASP A 156 16.48 -2.12 17.02
CA ASP A 156 17.22 -1.07 17.74
C ASP A 156 17.34 0.23 16.95
N LEU A 157 17.28 0.15 15.61
CA LEU A 157 17.31 1.30 14.72
C LEU A 157 15.94 1.91 14.45
N ALA A 158 14.85 1.18 14.71
CA ALA A 158 13.50 1.61 14.36
C ALA A 158 13.10 2.93 15.06
N ARG A 159 13.33 3.03 16.36
CA ARG A 159 13.08 4.27 17.12
C ARG A 159 13.91 5.43 16.62
N ASP A 160 15.23 5.21 16.52
CA ASP A 160 16.19 6.24 16.08
C ASP A 160 15.82 6.78 14.69
N PHE A 161 15.43 5.89 13.77
CA PHE A 161 14.97 6.27 12.44
C PHE A 161 13.72 7.15 12.48
N CYS A 162 12.68 6.74 13.24
CA CYS A 162 11.45 7.53 13.38
C CYS A 162 11.71 8.90 14.01
N GLU A 163 12.50 8.96 15.09
CA GLU A 163 12.82 10.22 15.77
C GLU A 163 13.65 11.16 14.91
N LYS A 164 14.65 10.64 14.18
CA LYS A 164 15.51 11.46 13.31
C LYS A 164 14.80 11.97 12.07
N THR A 165 13.95 11.15 11.48
CA THR A 165 13.27 11.49 10.22
C THR A 165 11.98 12.27 10.43
N GLY A 166 11.24 11.99 11.50
CA GLY A 166 9.94 12.57 11.78
C GLY A 166 8.82 12.04 10.88
N ILE A 167 8.96 10.82 10.38
CA ILE A 167 7.92 10.12 9.59
C ILE A 167 6.66 9.87 10.43
N ASP A 168 5.55 9.61 9.76
CA ASP A 168 4.26 9.28 10.39
C ASP A 168 4.02 7.76 10.47
N LEU A 169 4.61 6.99 9.54
CA LEU A 169 4.44 5.55 9.38
C LEU A 169 5.79 4.91 9.06
N LEU A 170 6.06 3.73 9.64
CA LEU A 170 7.28 2.97 9.40
C LEU A 170 6.99 1.65 8.67
N ALA A 171 7.43 1.54 7.43
CA ALA A 171 7.45 0.27 6.70
C ALA A 171 8.62 -0.60 7.17
N VAL A 172 8.31 -1.88 7.44
CA VAL A 172 9.26 -2.83 8.03
C VAL A 172 9.37 -4.11 7.21
N ALA A 173 10.56 -4.67 7.18
CA ALA A 173 10.86 -5.97 6.60
C ALA A 173 10.96 -7.02 7.72
N ILE A 174 10.17 -8.08 7.61
CA ILE A 174 10.12 -9.20 8.55
C ILE A 174 10.15 -10.56 7.82
N GLY A 175 10.80 -10.61 6.65
CA GLY A 175 10.80 -11.79 5.78
C GLY A 175 9.76 -11.75 4.65
N ASN A 176 9.03 -10.66 4.54
CA ASN A 176 8.08 -10.38 3.47
C ASN A 176 8.80 -9.95 2.18
N ALA A 177 8.14 -10.17 1.03
CA ALA A 177 8.63 -9.79 -0.28
C ALA A 177 7.49 -9.33 -1.20
N HIS A 178 7.83 -8.50 -2.19
CA HIS A 178 6.91 -8.12 -3.25
C HIS A 178 6.77 -9.22 -4.30
N GLY A 179 5.67 -9.22 -5.03
CA GLY A 179 5.42 -10.17 -6.12
C GLY A 179 4.66 -11.41 -5.67
N ASN A 180 4.80 -12.48 -6.45
CA ASN A 180 4.23 -13.78 -6.11
C ASN A 180 5.25 -14.59 -5.32
N TYR A 181 4.85 -15.12 -4.18
CA TYR A 181 5.71 -16.02 -3.41
C TYR A 181 5.79 -17.39 -4.08
N PRO A 182 6.97 -17.87 -4.50
CA PRO A 182 7.12 -19.22 -5.03
C PRO A 182 6.93 -20.29 -3.93
N VAL A 183 7.22 -19.91 -2.68
CA VAL A 183 7.01 -20.70 -1.46
C VAL A 183 6.47 -19.75 -0.39
N ALA A 184 5.54 -20.20 0.43
CA ALA A 184 4.98 -19.36 1.51
C ALA A 184 6.12 -18.81 2.40
N PRO A 185 6.19 -17.49 2.63
CA PRO A 185 7.26 -16.89 3.42
C PRO A 185 7.14 -17.29 4.88
N ILE A 186 8.27 -17.27 5.56
CA ILE A 186 8.31 -17.40 7.02
C ILE A 186 8.52 -16.00 7.57
N LEU A 187 7.48 -15.45 8.18
CA LEU A 187 7.53 -14.11 8.77
C LEU A 187 8.13 -14.16 10.18
N ALA A 188 9.06 -13.27 10.46
CA ALA A 188 9.71 -13.11 11.77
C ALA A 188 8.83 -12.27 12.70
N PHE A 189 7.80 -12.87 13.26
CA PHE A 189 6.86 -12.20 14.15
C PHE A 189 7.47 -11.75 15.48
N ASP A 190 8.49 -12.42 15.95
CA ASP A 190 9.30 -12.03 17.10
C ASP A 190 10.02 -10.69 16.86
N ILE A 191 10.61 -10.52 15.68
CA ILE A 191 11.21 -9.25 15.26
C ILE A 191 10.14 -8.15 15.15
N LEU A 192 8.96 -8.46 14.59
CA LEU A 192 7.86 -7.49 14.49
C LEU A 192 7.41 -7.00 15.85
N GLU A 193 7.26 -7.90 16.83
CA GLU A 193 6.88 -7.54 18.19
C GLU A 193 7.89 -6.58 18.82
N GLU A 194 9.18 -6.89 18.69
CA GLU A 194 10.27 -6.05 19.19
C GLU A 194 10.31 -4.68 18.50
N ILE A 195 10.09 -4.61 17.16
CA ILE A 195 10.01 -3.34 16.45
C ILE A 195 8.82 -2.51 16.97
N ASN A 196 7.64 -3.11 17.13
CA ASN A 196 6.46 -2.40 17.61
C ASN A 196 6.67 -1.80 19.01
N GLU A 197 7.29 -2.57 19.92
CA GLU A 197 7.62 -2.07 21.27
C GLU A 197 8.60 -0.89 21.25
N LYS A 198 9.57 -0.91 20.34
CA LYS A 198 10.64 0.10 20.28
C LYS A 198 10.28 1.32 19.45
N ALA A 199 9.63 1.16 18.31
CA ALA A 199 9.37 2.24 17.36
C ALA A 199 8.36 3.26 17.89
N GLY A 200 7.29 2.82 18.55
CA GLY A 200 6.22 3.69 19.05
C GLY A 200 5.44 4.41 17.93
N HIS A 201 5.50 3.88 16.71
CA HIS A 201 4.84 4.39 15.52
C HIS A 201 3.98 3.31 14.86
N PRO A 202 2.91 3.66 14.13
CA PRO A 202 2.17 2.69 13.32
C PRO A 202 3.10 2.02 12.30
N LEU A 203 3.08 0.69 12.25
CA LEU A 203 3.90 -0.10 11.34
C LEU A 203 3.16 -0.45 10.06
N VAL A 204 3.92 -0.59 8.97
CA VAL A 204 3.40 -0.95 7.64
C VAL A 204 4.05 -2.23 7.14
N LEU A 205 3.22 -3.13 6.61
CA LEU A 205 3.68 -4.36 5.96
C LEU A 205 3.52 -4.24 4.44
N HIS A 206 4.63 -4.34 3.72
CA HIS A 206 4.67 -4.44 2.27
C HIS A 206 4.63 -5.90 1.81
N GLY A 207 4.39 -6.14 0.52
CA GLY A 207 4.38 -7.49 -0.04
C GLY A 207 3.28 -8.38 0.51
N GLY A 208 2.10 -7.83 0.84
CA GLY A 208 0.99 -8.60 1.40
C GLY A 208 0.33 -9.59 0.43
N SER A 209 0.61 -9.49 -0.88
CA SER A 209 -0.02 -10.37 -1.88
C SER A 209 0.46 -11.81 -1.73
N GLY A 210 -0.45 -12.72 -1.35
CA GLY A 210 -0.13 -14.16 -1.21
C GLY A 210 0.21 -14.63 0.20
N LEU A 211 0.14 -13.74 1.19
CA LEU A 211 0.17 -14.14 2.59
C LEU A 211 -1.17 -14.81 2.99
N LYS A 212 -1.14 -15.63 4.03
CA LYS A 212 -2.34 -16.29 4.55
C LYS A 212 -3.13 -15.36 5.46
N PRO A 213 -4.45 -15.58 5.60
CA PRO A 213 -5.27 -14.80 6.54
C PRO A 213 -4.72 -14.77 7.97
N GLU A 214 -4.19 -15.91 8.43
CA GLU A 214 -3.62 -16.04 9.78
C GLU A 214 -2.37 -15.18 9.97
N ASP A 215 -1.53 -15.06 8.93
CA ASP A 215 -0.32 -14.23 8.94
C ASP A 215 -0.70 -12.76 9.02
N PHE A 216 -1.71 -12.32 8.26
CA PHE A 216 -2.24 -10.96 8.35
C PHE A 216 -2.78 -10.64 9.74
N GLN A 217 -3.63 -11.51 10.28
CA GLN A 217 -4.22 -11.30 11.60
C GLN A 217 -3.15 -11.25 12.69
N LYS A 218 -2.14 -12.13 12.60
CA LYS A 218 -1.00 -12.12 13.52
C LYS A 218 -0.19 -10.84 13.40
N ALA A 219 0.15 -10.40 12.19
CA ALA A 219 0.88 -9.15 11.97
C ALA A 219 0.10 -7.93 12.51
N ILE A 220 -1.20 -7.86 12.27
CA ILE A 220 -2.07 -6.79 12.76
C ILE A 220 -2.10 -6.78 14.30
N SER A 221 -2.21 -7.95 14.94
CA SER A 221 -2.18 -8.06 16.41
C SER A 221 -0.85 -7.59 17.02
N LEU A 222 0.23 -7.61 16.24
CA LEU A 222 1.59 -7.20 16.61
C LEU A 222 1.96 -5.77 16.14
N GLY A 223 0.98 -4.96 15.74
CA GLY A 223 1.19 -3.53 15.50
C GLY A 223 1.24 -3.09 14.04
N ILE A 224 0.96 -3.97 13.07
CA ILE A 224 0.77 -3.55 11.68
C ILE A 224 -0.57 -2.81 11.55
N GLY A 225 -0.49 -1.53 11.15
CA GLY A 225 -1.66 -0.66 10.94
C GLY A 225 -2.02 -0.43 9.47
N LYS A 226 -1.12 -0.78 8.53
CA LYS A 226 -1.32 -0.67 7.07
C LYS A 226 -0.69 -1.87 6.38
N ILE A 227 -1.37 -2.42 5.37
CA ILE A 227 -0.82 -3.51 4.54
C ILE A 227 -1.00 -3.17 3.07
N ASN A 228 0.09 -3.27 2.30
CA ASN A 228 0.08 -3.02 0.87
C ASN A 228 -0.32 -4.26 0.08
N ILE A 229 -1.30 -4.09 -0.82
CA ILE A 229 -1.74 -5.10 -1.78
C ILE A 229 -1.53 -4.57 -3.20
N GLY A 230 -0.56 -5.13 -3.90
CA GLY A 230 -0.20 -4.76 -5.28
C GLY A 230 -0.44 -5.91 -6.25
N THR A 231 0.41 -6.91 -6.22
CA THR A 231 0.41 -8.04 -7.17
C THR A 231 -0.94 -8.77 -7.23
N ALA A 232 -1.61 -8.99 -6.09
CA ALA A 232 -2.94 -9.61 -6.06
C ALA A 232 -3.99 -8.79 -6.83
N ASN A 233 -3.87 -7.45 -6.81
CA ASN A 233 -4.77 -6.56 -7.56
C ASN A 233 -4.60 -6.77 -9.07
N PHE A 234 -3.37 -6.74 -9.55
CA PHE A 234 -3.07 -6.93 -10.98
C PHE A 234 -3.43 -8.34 -11.45
N ASN A 235 -3.15 -9.35 -10.63
CA ASN A 235 -3.55 -10.75 -10.89
C ASN A 235 -5.07 -10.90 -10.97
N SER A 236 -5.84 -10.21 -10.12
CA SER A 236 -7.30 -10.25 -10.16
C SER A 236 -7.85 -9.63 -11.44
N MET A 237 -7.28 -8.51 -11.90
CA MET A 237 -7.63 -7.91 -13.19
C MET A 237 -7.35 -8.85 -14.36
N LEU A 238 -6.17 -9.48 -14.37
CA LEU A 238 -5.79 -10.45 -15.40
C LEU A 238 -6.72 -11.68 -15.36
N LYS A 239 -7.07 -12.18 -14.17
CA LYS A 239 -8.01 -13.29 -13.97
C LYS A 239 -9.36 -12.95 -14.59
N GLY A 240 -9.96 -11.81 -14.23
CA GLY A 240 -11.27 -11.39 -14.77
C GLY A 240 -11.28 -11.28 -16.29
N ALA A 241 -10.22 -10.70 -16.88
CA ALA A 241 -10.06 -10.64 -18.34
C ALA A 241 -9.98 -12.04 -18.98
N THR A 242 -9.13 -12.92 -18.42
CA THR A 242 -8.89 -14.26 -18.94
C THR A 242 -10.13 -15.14 -18.87
N GLU A 243 -10.84 -15.13 -17.74
CA GLU A 243 -12.08 -15.88 -17.56
C GLU A 243 -13.17 -15.40 -18.52
N TYR A 244 -13.27 -14.08 -18.72
CA TYR A 244 -14.21 -13.53 -19.69
C TYR A 244 -13.88 -13.96 -21.13
N VAL A 245 -12.61 -13.83 -21.55
CA VAL A 245 -12.19 -14.18 -22.92
C VAL A 245 -12.38 -15.67 -23.19
N ASN A 246 -12.09 -16.54 -22.25
CA ASN A 246 -12.23 -18.00 -22.38
C ASN A 246 -13.63 -18.53 -22.06
N GLY A 247 -14.53 -17.71 -21.54
CA GLY A 247 -15.89 -18.09 -21.17
C GLY A 247 -16.79 -18.35 -22.42
N PRO A 248 -18.00 -18.90 -22.21
CA PRO A 248 -18.89 -19.37 -23.26
C PRO A 248 -19.65 -18.25 -24.00
N ASP A 249 -19.54 -16.99 -23.60
CA ASP A 249 -20.29 -15.89 -24.24
C ASP A 249 -19.86 -15.73 -25.71
N GLU A 250 -20.82 -15.87 -26.64
CA GLU A 250 -20.54 -15.77 -28.09
C GLU A 250 -20.23 -14.34 -28.53
N LYS A 251 -20.73 -13.32 -27.81
CA LYS A 251 -20.50 -11.90 -28.13
C LYS A 251 -19.57 -11.27 -27.13
N LYS A 252 -18.27 -11.41 -27.35
CA LYS A 252 -17.24 -10.69 -26.58
C LYS A 252 -17.26 -9.21 -26.91
N THR A 253 -17.27 -8.35 -25.89
CA THR A 253 -17.13 -6.91 -26.04
C THR A 253 -16.13 -6.35 -25.05
N TYR A 254 -15.51 -5.23 -25.42
CA TYR A 254 -14.57 -4.51 -24.53
C TYR A 254 -15.23 -4.13 -23.19
N PHE A 255 -16.46 -3.64 -23.24
CA PHE A 255 -17.18 -3.19 -22.04
C PHE A 255 -17.45 -4.34 -21.05
N LYS A 256 -17.93 -5.48 -21.56
CA LYS A 256 -18.14 -6.67 -20.73
C LYS A 256 -16.84 -7.23 -20.14
N MET A 257 -15.74 -7.12 -20.88
CA MET A 257 -14.41 -7.48 -20.35
C MET A 257 -14.02 -6.55 -19.20
N ASN A 258 -14.19 -5.24 -19.36
CA ASN A 258 -13.93 -4.28 -18.28
C ASN A 258 -14.81 -4.54 -17.05
N ASP A 259 -16.07 -4.89 -17.24
CA ASP A 259 -16.97 -5.26 -16.13
C ASP A 259 -16.47 -6.51 -15.41
N ALA A 260 -16.02 -7.53 -16.13
CA ALA A 260 -15.46 -8.75 -15.53
C ALA A 260 -14.16 -8.48 -14.76
N MET A 261 -13.27 -7.67 -15.33
CA MET A 261 -12.05 -7.22 -14.64
C MET A 261 -12.38 -6.45 -13.36
N THR A 262 -13.30 -5.49 -13.44
CA THR A 262 -13.74 -4.68 -12.30
C THR A 262 -14.37 -5.54 -11.20
N ALA A 263 -15.20 -6.52 -11.58
CA ALA A 263 -15.82 -7.46 -10.64
C ALA A 263 -14.76 -8.32 -9.91
N SER A 264 -13.79 -8.87 -10.64
CA SER A 264 -12.71 -9.65 -10.04
C SER A 264 -11.83 -8.81 -9.09
N MET A 265 -11.56 -7.56 -9.45
CA MET A 265 -10.86 -6.61 -8.56
C MET A 265 -11.68 -6.27 -7.32
N TYR A 266 -12.99 -6.09 -7.47
CA TYR A 266 -13.89 -5.84 -6.35
C TYR A 266 -13.89 -7.01 -5.36
N GLU A 267 -13.98 -8.24 -5.83
CA GLU A 267 -13.90 -9.44 -4.98
C GLU A 267 -12.57 -9.52 -4.22
N ASN A 268 -11.45 -9.22 -4.90
CA ASN A 268 -10.14 -9.17 -4.26
C ASN A 268 -10.07 -8.07 -3.18
N ALA A 269 -10.63 -6.89 -3.44
CA ALA A 269 -10.69 -5.81 -2.47
C ALA A 269 -11.56 -6.18 -1.25
N VAL A 270 -12.75 -6.74 -1.48
CA VAL A 270 -13.64 -7.24 -0.42
C VAL A 270 -12.93 -8.28 0.47
N TYR A 271 -12.24 -9.24 -0.15
CA TYR A 271 -11.49 -10.27 0.57
C TYR A 271 -10.46 -9.68 1.54
N HIS A 272 -9.61 -8.76 1.06
CA HIS A 272 -8.58 -8.16 1.91
C HIS A 272 -9.16 -7.22 2.97
N ILE A 273 -10.17 -6.41 2.62
CA ILE A 273 -10.84 -5.53 3.58
C ILE A 273 -11.42 -6.36 4.74
N LYS A 274 -12.11 -7.46 4.44
CA LYS A 274 -12.70 -8.33 5.46
C LYS A 274 -11.64 -8.88 6.42
N ILE A 275 -10.54 -9.43 5.90
CA ILE A 275 -9.45 -9.97 6.71
C ILE A 275 -8.83 -8.87 7.59
N PHE A 276 -8.50 -7.71 7.01
CA PHE A 276 -7.77 -6.65 7.72
C PHE A 276 -8.62 -5.93 8.75
N ARG A 277 -9.94 -5.96 8.58
CA ARG A 277 -10.91 -5.37 9.51
C ARG A 277 -11.52 -6.38 10.48
N GLY A 278 -11.23 -7.67 10.33
CA GLY A 278 -11.86 -8.73 11.12
C GLY A 278 -13.38 -8.81 10.90
N ILE A 279 -13.85 -8.58 9.66
CA ILE A 279 -15.27 -8.65 9.28
C ILE A 279 -15.52 -10.04 8.69
N GLU A 280 -16.60 -10.72 9.12
CA GLU A 280 -17.03 -12.01 8.58
C GLU A 280 -17.63 -11.93 7.16
#